data_c2ceb95b24f65590476d44aba77dd4f5
#
_entry.id   c2ceb95b24f65590476d44aba77dd4f5
#
_cell.length_a   1.000
_cell.length_b   1.000
_cell.length_c   1.000
_cell.angle_alpha   90.00
_cell.angle_beta   90.00
_cell.angle_gamma   90.00
#
_symmetry.space_group_name_H-M   'P 1'
#
loop_
_entity.id
_entity.type
_entity.pdbx_description
1 polymer ?
#
loop_
_entity_poly.entity_id
_entity_poly.type
_entity_poly.pdbx_seq_one_letter_code
_entity_poly.pdbx_strand_id
1 'polypeptide(L)'
;MVVVDLDNKKVEGALRPSVDTITHVMLYRAFPAIGGMVHTHSTCAVAFAQALREIPCYGTTHADHFLGTIPLTRNLTPEEIEEDYEGNTGKVIIERFAHLDPVDMPAVLVAHHAPFVWGKSAMAALKNAVALENVADMALRSFILNPNPPLLPEHVLNEHYKRKHGPNATYGQVKE
;
A
#
# COMPACT_ATOMS: atom_id res chain seq x y z
N MET A 1 -7.70 16.56 -15.64
CA MET A 1 -6.71 16.48 -14.56
C MET A 1 -6.82 17.74 -13.71
N VAL A 2 -6.53 17.67 -12.43
CA VAL A 2 -6.53 18.80 -11.49
C VAL A 2 -5.19 18.76 -10.74
N VAL A 3 -4.62 19.91 -10.45
CA VAL A 3 -3.38 20.02 -9.65
C VAL A 3 -3.74 20.62 -8.30
N VAL A 4 -3.21 20.01 -7.24
CA VAL A 4 -3.38 20.43 -5.86
C VAL A 4 -1.97 20.56 -5.25
N ASP A 5 -1.74 21.59 -4.46
CA ASP A 5 -0.49 21.75 -3.73
C ASP A 5 -0.46 20.90 -2.43
N LEU A 6 0.67 20.91 -1.75
CA LEU A 6 0.80 20.17 -0.49
C LEU A 6 0.01 20.80 0.68
N ASP A 7 -0.61 21.96 0.51
CA ASP A 7 -1.57 22.55 1.45
C ASP A 7 -3.03 22.20 1.13
N ASN A 8 -3.23 21.20 0.23
CA ASN A 8 -4.52 20.75 -0.25
C ASN A 8 -5.32 21.85 -0.97
N LYS A 9 -4.65 22.85 -1.56
CA LYS A 9 -5.28 23.89 -2.34
C LYS A 9 -5.21 23.56 -3.83
N LYS A 10 -6.33 23.67 -4.52
CA LYS A 10 -6.35 23.51 -5.97
C LYS A 10 -5.63 24.70 -6.62
N VAL A 11 -4.58 24.42 -7.41
CA VAL A 11 -3.75 25.41 -8.11
C VAL A 11 -3.98 25.40 -9.61
N GLU A 12 -4.44 24.27 -10.22
CA GLU A 12 -4.71 24.17 -11.64
C GLU A 12 -5.85 23.19 -11.96
N GLY A 13 -6.52 23.39 -13.10
CA GLY A 13 -7.55 22.53 -13.66
C GLY A 13 -8.97 22.96 -13.30
N ALA A 14 -9.93 22.60 -14.17
CA ALA A 14 -11.34 22.96 -14.01
C ALA A 14 -12.14 21.97 -13.14
N LEU A 15 -11.63 20.75 -12.95
CA LEU A 15 -12.32 19.70 -12.22
C LEU A 15 -12.24 19.91 -10.71
N ARG A 16 -13.13 19.26 -9.99
CA ARG A 16 -13.06 19.15 -8.52
C ARG A 16 -12.07 18.06 -8.14
N PRO A 17 -11.16 18.30 -7.18
CA PRO A 17 -10.31 17.23 -6.61
C PRO A 17 -11.16 16.11 -5.96
N SER A 18 -10.62 14.89 -5.87
CA SER A 18 -11.19 13.83 -5.06
C SER A 18 -11.23 14.23 -3.58
N VAL A 19 -12.19 13.70 -2.84
CA VAL A 19 -12.22 13.84 -1.37
C VAL A 19 -10.97 13.23 -0.72
N ASP A 20 -10.44 12.13 -1.28
CA ASP A 20 -9.22 11.47 -0.79
C ASP A 20 -7.94 12.30 -0.99
N THR A 21 -8.02 13.47 -1.64
CA THR A 21 -6.84 14.31 -1.90
C THR A 21 -6.10 14.65 -0.61
N ILE A 22 -6.82 14.91 0.50
CA ILE A 22 -6.17 15.23 1.79
C ILE A 22 -5.37 14.02 2.32
N THR A 23 -5.89 12.80 2.21
CA THR A 23 -5.15 11.57 2.56
C THR A 23 -3.85 11.50 1.77
N HIS A 24 -3.92 11.68 0.43
CA HIS A 24 -2.75 11.65 -0.45
C HIS A 24 -1.71 12.72 -0.06
N VAL A 25 -2.14 13.96 0.17
CA VAL A 25 -1.26 15.07 0.57
C VAL A 25 -0.54 14.76 1.88
N MET A 26 -1.25 14.23 2.88
CA MET A 26 -0.65 13.84 4.16
C MET A 26 0.42 12.76 3.99
N LEU A 27 0.15 11.74 3.16
CA LEU A 27 1.11 10.68 2.91
C LEU A 27 2.33 11.16 2.12
N TYR A 28 2.17 12.06 1.13
CA TYR A 28 3.31 12.68 0.44
C TYR A 28 4.19 13.50 1.40
N ARG A 29 3.59 14.15 2.40
CA ARG A 29 4.36 14.88 3.44
C ARG A 29 5.07 13.94 4.39
N ALA A 30 4.41 12.86 4.81
CA ALA A 30 4.95 11.90 5.79
C ALA A 30 6.02 10.98 5.19
N PHE A 31 5.92 10.68 3.89
CA PHE A 31 6.78 9.72 3.18
C PHE A 31 7.52 10.42 2.01
N PRO A 32 8.57 11.19 2.27
CA PRO A 32 9.20 12.04 1.25
C PRO A 32 9.87 11.26 0.10
N ALA A 33 10.08 9.96 0.26
CA ALA A 33 10.66 9.08 -0.77
C ALA A 33 9.64 8.61 -1.82
N ILE A 34 8.33 8.87 -1.63
CA ILE A 34 7.31 8.46 -2.59
C ILE A 34 7.08 9.55 -3.65
N GLY A 35 6.93 9.13 -4.93
CA GLY A 35 6.69 10.03 -6.06
C GLY A 35 5.41 9.73 -6.83
N GLY A 36 4.65 8.73 -6.40
CA GLY A 36 3.33 8.37 -6.93
C GLY A 36 2.52 7.57 -5.95
N MET A 37 1.19 7.71 -6.01
CA MET A 37 0.27 6.98 -5.15
C MET A 37 -0.99 6.60 -5.92
N VAL A 38 -1.55 5.44 -5.60
CA VAL A 38 -2.78 4.89 -6.16
C VAL A 38 -3.67 4.43 -5.00
N HIS A 39 -4.90 4.91 -5.00
CA HIS A 39 -5.97 4.36 -4.16
C HIS A 39 -6.97 3.66 -5.08
N THR A 40 -7.32 2.42 -4.75
CA THR A 40 -8.25 1.59 -5.54
C THR A 40 -9.16 0.80 -4.63
N HIS A 41 -10.32 0.39 -5.15
CA HIS A 41 -11.18 -0.60 -4.51
C HIS A 41 -11.05 -1.95 -5.23
N SER A 42 -9.82 -2.46 -5.33
CA SER A 42 -9.54 -3.73 -5.97
C SER A 42 -10.06 -4.91 -5.12
N THR A 43 -10.66 -5.89 -5.78
CA THR A 43 -11.57 -6.85 -5.16
C THR A 43 -10.95 -7.66 -4.01
N CYS A 44 -9.79 -8.26 -4.25
CA CYS A 44 -9.18 -9.15 -3.26
C CYS A 44 -8.54 -8.36 -2.10
N ALA A 45 -7.87 -7.23 -2.39
CA ALA A 45 -7.32 -6.38 -1.35
C ALA A 45 -8.43 -5.78 -0.45
N VAL A 46 -9.56 -5.35 -1.03
CA VAL A 46 -10.72 -4.88 -0.27
C VAL A 46 -11.31 -6.00 0.58
N ALA A 47 -11.39 -7.25 0.07
CA ALA A 47 -11.88 -8.37 0.86
C ALA A 47 -11.05 -8.61 2.14
N PHE A 48 -9.70 -8.49 2.05
CA PHE A 48 -8.84 -8.53 3.23
C PHE A 48 -9.10 -7.36 4.19
N ALA A 49 -9.23 -6.12 3.67
CA ALA A 49 -9.53 -4.95 4.47
C ALA A 49 -10.88 -5.07 5.22
N GLN A 50 -11.93 -5.55 4.54
CA GLN A 50 -13.26 -5.80 5.13
C GLN A 50 -13.23 -6.92 6.16
N ALA A 51 -12.41 -7.96 5.94
CA ALA A 51 -12.21 -9.05 6.88
C ALA A 51 -11.31 -8.68 8.07
N LEU A 52 -10.80 -7.45 8.13
CA LEU A 52 -9.82 -6.98 9.12
C LEU A 52 -8.58 -7.88 9.19
N ARG A 53 -8.07 -8.28 8.03
CA ARG A 53 -6.90 -9.15 7.90
C ARG A 53 -5.81 -8.47 7.06
N GLU A 54 -4.59 -8.54 7.54
CA GLU A 54 -3.40 -8.23 6.75
C GLU A 54 -3.24 -9.27 5.62
N ILE A 55 -2.54 -8.92 4.53
CA ILE A 55 -2.24 -9.89 3.47
C ILE A 55 -0.90 -10.55 3.79
N PRO A 56 -0.88 -11.82 4.22
CA PRO A 56 0.33 -12.51 4.61
C PRO A 56 1.20 -12.88 3.41
N CYS A 57 2.51 -12.84 3.60
CA CYS A 57 3.47 -13.25 2.58
C CYS A 57 3.63 -14.77 2.59
N TYR A 58 2.98 -15.46 1.67
CA TYR A 58 3.07 -16.91 1.51
C TYR A 58 4.02 -17.37 0.42
N GLY A 59 4.38 -16.50 -0.51
CA GLY A 59 5.15 -16.91 -1.68
C GLY A 59 6.09 -15.85 -2.20
N THR A 60 6.99 -16.30 -3.08
CA THR A 60 8.07 -15.50 -3.63
C THR A 60 7.58 -14.36 -4.54
N THR A 61 6.43 -14.51 -5.22
CA THR A 61 5.80 -13.42 -5.99
C THR A 61 5.45 -12.24 -5.09
N HIS A 62 4.95 -12.49 -3.87
CA HIS A 62 4.71 -11.45 -2.88
C HIS A 62 6.03 -10.80 -2.44
N ALA A 63 7.03 -11.63 -2.06
CA ALA A 63 8.35 -11.19 -1.62
C ALA A 63 9.11 -10.34 -2.66
N ASP A 64 8.84 -10.55 -3.94
CA ASP A 64 9.43 -9.76 -5.03
C ASP A 64 8.95 -8.30 -5.06
N HIS A 65 7.86 -7.95 -4.37
CA HIS A 65 7.25 -6.61 -4.38
C HIS A 65 7.15 -5.95 -3.00
N PHE A 66 6.97 -6.76 -1.94
CA PHE A 66 6.70 -6.26 -0.59
C PHE A 66 7.55 -7.03 0.43
N LEU A 67 8.23 -6.31 1.32
CA LEU A 67 9.06 -6.92 2.35
C LEU A 67 8.20 -7.37 3.55
N GLY A 68 7.57 -8.52 3.41
CA GLY A 68 6.74 -9.13 4.46
C GLY A 68 5.24 -8.96 4.26
N THR A 69 4.50 -9.10 5.34
CA THR A 69 3.03 -9.02 5.36
C THR A 69 2.57 -7.60 5.08
N ILE A 70 1.62 -7.41 4.14
CA ILE A 70 1.04 -6.09 3.86
C ILE A 70 0.16 -5.69 5.04
N PRO A 71 0.44 -4.52 5.65
CA PRO A 71 -0.19 -4.10 6.89
C PRO A 71 -1.64 -3.64 6.70
N LEU A 72 -2.41 -3.76 7.79
CA LEU A 72 -3.75 -3.19 7.95
C LEU A 72 -3.70 -2.09 9.03
N THR A 73 -4.44 -1.01 8.83
CA THR A 73 -4.63 0.02 9.87
C THR A 73 -5.58 -0.48 10.97
N ARG A 74 -5.59 0.20 12.11
CA ARG A 74 -6.73 0.10 13.04
C ARG A 74 -7.99 0.73 12.42
N ASN A 75 -9.13 0.46 13.03
CA ASN A 75 -10.35 1.19 12.70
C ASN A 75 -10.23 2.67 13.10
N LEU A 76 -10.90 3.54 12.34
CA LEU A 76 -11.19 4.90 12.78
C LEU A 76 -12.21 4.86 13.94
N THR A 77 -12.08 5.80 14.89
CA THR A 77 -13.08 5.97 15.93
C THR A 77 -14.29 6.76 15.38
N PRO A 78 -15.46 6.70 16.06
CA PRO A 78 -16.61 7.53 15.65
C PRO A 78 -16.26 9.02 15.56
N GLU A 79 -15.49 9.53 16.53
CA GLU A 79 -15.08 10.93 16.59
C GLU A 79 -14.15 11.30 15.42
N GLU A 80 -13.21 10.42 15.04
CA GLU A 80 -12.33 10.61 13.90
C GLU A 80 -13.11 10.67 12.58
N ILE A 81 -14.18 9.87 12.47
CA ILE A 81 -15.07 9.86 11.30
C ILE A 81 -15.88 11.16 11.21
N GLU A 82 -16.42 11.62 12.33
CA GLU A 82 -17.22 12.84 12.38
C GLU A 82 -16.40 14.11 12.17
N GLU A 83 -15.14 14.12 12.65
CA GLU A 83 -14.24 15.27 12.55
C GLU A 83 -13.72 15.47 11.12
N ASP A 84 -13.07 14.46 10.55
CA ASP A 84 -12.44 14.51 9.23
C ASP A 84 -12.05 13.09 8.79
N TYR A 85 -12.96 12.41 8.09
CA TYR A 85 -12.78 11.01 7.68
C TYR A 85 -11.53 10.80 6.85
N GLU A 86 -11.31 11.61 5.82
CA GLU A 86 -10.20 11.44 4.89
C GLU A 86 -8.86 11.86 5.50
N GLY A 87 -8.85 12.93 6.29
CA GLY A 87 -7.66 13.35 7.03
C GLY A 87 -7.27 12.33 8.10
N ASN A 88 -8.24 11.81 8.85
CA ASN A 88 -7.98 10.78 9.85
C ASN A 88 -7.62 9.43 9.21
N THR A 89 -8.08 9.11 8.01
CA THR A 89 -7.56 7.99 7.21
C THR A 89 -6.05 8.16 6.96
N GLY A 90 -5.61 9.36 6.58
CA GLY A 90 -4.17 9.64 6.44
C GLY A 90 -3.40 9.44 7.76
N LYS A 91 -3.95 9.90 8.89
CA LYS A 91 -3.31 9.76 10.22
C LYS A 91 -3.14 8.29 10.62
N VAL A 92 -4.17 7.44 10.48
CA VAL A 92 -4.05 6.01 10.86
C VAL A 92 -3.10 5.24 9.95
N ILE A 93 -2.95 5.64 8.69
CA ILE A 93 -1.92 5.08 7.81
C ILE A 93 -0.53 5.47 8.33
N ILE A 94 -0.28 6.74 8.62
CA ILE A 94 1.00 7.22 9.16
C ILE A 94 1.31 6.54 10.49
N GLU A 95 0.33 6.41 11.38
CA GLU A 95 0.46 5.68 12.65
C GLU A 95 0.90 4.23 12.42
N ARG A 96 0.27 3.53 11.45
CA ARG A 96 0.62 2.14 11.12
C ARG A 96 2.06 2.00 10.63
N PHE A 97 2.61 3.07 10.03
CA PHE A 97 3.98 3.11 9.51
C PHE A 97 5.03 3.65 10.49
N ALA A 98 4.70 3.86 11.77
CA ALA A 98 5.66 4.34 12.77
C ALA A 98 6.95 3.46 12.89
N HIS A 99 6.85 2.18 12.51
CA HIS A 99 7.97 1.21 12.57
C HIS A 99 8.15 0.45 11.24
N LEU A 100 7.59 0.93 10.14
CA LEU A 100 7.71 0.34 8.81
C LEU A 100 8.35 1.35 7.86
N ASP A 101 9.24 0.87 6.99
CA ASP A 101 9.78 1.70 5.92
C ASP A 101 8.78 1.72 4.75
N PRO A 102 8.25 2.89 4.35
CA PRO A 102 7.33 3.00 3.22
C PRO A 102 7.98 2.67 1.87
N VAL A 103 9.30 2.62 1.78
CA VAL A 103 10.02 2.18 0.56
C VAL A 103 9.98 0.66 0.44
N ASP A 104 10.20 -0.04 1.55
CA ASP A 104 10.22 -1.51 1.59
C ASP A 104 8.81 -2.12 1.63
N MET A 105 7.85 -1.38 2.18
CA MET A 105 6.43 -1.74 2.24
C MET A 105 5.57 -0.67 1.56
N PRO A 106 5.49 -0.66 0.22
CA PRO A 106 4.80 0.40 -0.52
C PRO A 106 3.28 0.21 -0.61
N ALA A 107 2.64 -0.38 0.40
CA ALA A 107 1.20 -0.63 0.44
C ALA A 107 0.66 -0.73 1.87
N VAL A 108 -0.61 -0.38 2.04
CA VAL A 108 -1.38 -0.55 3.28
C VAL A 108 -2.84 -0.79 2.95
N LEU A 109 -3.52 -1.58 3.77
CA LEU A 109 -4.97 -1.69 3.78
C LEU A 109 -5.54 -0.77 4.86
N VAL A 110 -6.55 0.01 4.52
CA VAL A 110 -7.35 0.74 5.51
C VAL A 110 -8.50 -0.15 5.96
N ALA A 111 -8.65 -0.31 7.27
CA ALA A 111 -9.67 -1.18 7.86
C ALA A 111 -11.08 -0.84 7.34
N HIS A 112 -11.83 -1.86 6.90
CA HIS A 112 -13.15 -1.78 6.27
C HIS A 112 -13.25 -0.94 5.00
N HIS A 113 -12.12 -0.45 4.45
CA HIS A 113 -12.13 0.43 3.30
C HIS A 113 -11.39 -0.22 2.12
N ALA A 114 -10.14 0.19 1.88
CA ALA A 114 -9.45 -0.20 0.67
C ALA A 114 -7.94 0.07 0.77
N PRO A 115 -7.11 -0.41 -0.19
CA PRO A 115 -5.67 -0.18 -0.18
C PRO A 115 -5.28 1.24 -0.63
N PHE A 116 -4.22 1.76 -0.02
CA PHE A 116 -3.36 2.80 -0.56
C PHE A 116 -2.01 2.19 -0.93
N VAL A 117 -1.53 2.48 -2.13
CA VAL A 117 -0.32 1.90 -2.71
C VAL A 117 0.53 3.00 -3.32
N TRP A 118 1.82 2.97 -3.13
CA TRP A 118 2.71 4.02 -3.62
C TRP A 118 3.99 3.47 -4.25
N GLY A 119 4.83 4.38 -4.76
CA GLY A 119 6.12 4.07 -5.33
C GLY A 119 6.89 5.35 -5.64
N LYS A 120 8.13 5.21 -6.10
CA LYS A 120 8.99 6.33 -6.48
C LYS A 120 8.49 7.16 -7.68
N SER A 121 7.46 6.69 -8.36
CA SER A 121 6.77 7.38 -9.47
C SER A 121 5.34 6.87 -9.62
N ALA A 122 4.49 7.58 -10.36
CA ALA A 122 3.13 7.14 -10.67
C ALA A 122 3.10 5.75 -11.33
N MET A 123 4.05 5.47 -12.25
CA MET A 123 4.14 4.15 -12.89
C MET A 123 4.57 3.06 -11.90
N ALA A 124 5.48 3.36 -10.97
CA ALA A 124 5.87 2.42 -9.91
C ALA A 124 4.69 2.12 -8.97
N ALA A 125 3.93 3.15 -8.57
CA ALA A 125 2.73 2.98 -7.77
C ALA A 125 1.67 2.12 -8.46
N LEU A 126 1.43 2.33 -9.77
CA LEU A 126 0.52 1.49 -10.56
C LEU A 126 0.99 0.03 -10.61
N LYS A 127 2.28 -0.23 -10.85
CA LYS A 127 2.84 -1.59 -10.83
C LYS A 127 2.66 -2.27 -9.47
N ASN A 128 2.90 -1.54 -8.40
CA ASN A 128 2.70 -2.05 -7.03
C ASN A 128 1.21 -2.32 -6.74
N ALA A 129 0.29 -1.48 -7.23
CA ALA A 129 -1.15 -1.70 -7.07
C ALA A 129 -1.63 -2.97 -7.79
N VAL A 130 -1.14 -3.22 -9.02
CA VAL A 130 -1.41 -4.47 -9.75
C VAL A 130 -0.82 -5.67 -9.03
N ALA A 131 0.41 -5.55 -8.52
CA ALA A 131 1.05 -6.62 -7.73
C ALA A 131 0.27 -6.91 -6.45
N LEU A 132 -0.20 -5.86 -5.73
CA LEU A 132 -1.00 -5.99 -4.51
C LEU A 132 -2.24 -6.84 -4.74
N GLU A 133 -3.03 -6.52 -5.76
CA GLU A 133 -4.26 -7.28 -6.06
C GLU A 133 -3.96 -8.74 -6.39
N ASN A 134 -2.91 -9.00 -7.20
CA ASN A 134 -2.50 -10.36 -7.53
C ASN A 134 -2.06 -11.17 -6.30
N VAL A 135 -1.25 -10.60 -5.40
CA VAL A 135 -0.80 -11.33 -4.21
C VAL A 135 -1.93 -11.49 -3.18
N ALA A 136 -2.89 -10.56 -3.14
CA ALA A 136 -4.10 -10.71 -2.34
C ALA A 136 -4.96 -11.88 -2.85
N ASP A 137 -5.18 -12.01 -4.16
CA ASP A 137 -5.88 -13.14 -4.75
C ASP A 137 -5.15 -14.46 -4.47
N MET A 138 -3.82 -14.50 -4.66
CA MET A 138 -3.01 -15.68 -4.32
C MET A 138 -3.13 -16.07 -2.86
N ALA A 139 -3.07 -15.10 -1.93
CA ALA A 139 -3.21 -15.37 -0.49
C ALA A 139 -4.61 -15.91 -0.16
N LEU A 140 -5.67 -15.32 -0.72
CA LEU A 140 -7.05 -15.80 -0.56
C LEU A 140 -7.20 -17.26 -1.02
N ARG A 141 -6.68 -17.59 -2.21
CA ARG A 141 -6.70 -18.96 -2.75
C ARG A 141 -5.88 -19.92 -1.90
N SER A 142 -4.74 -19.45 -1.35
CA SER A 142 -3.92 -20.26 -0.44
C SER A 142 -4.70 -20.64 0.82
N PHE A 143 -5.51 -19.74 1.40
CA PHE A 143 -6.40 -20.05 2.51
C PHE A 143 -7.48 -21.07 2.16
N ILE A 144 -8.00 -21.05 0.93
CA ILE A 144 -8.99 -22.05 0.48
C ILE A 144 -8.34 -23.43 0.38
N LEU A 145 -7.12 -23.53 -0.10
CA LEU A 145 -6.39 -24.79 -0.23
C LEU A 145 -5.86 -25.33 1.10
N ASN A 146 -5.43 -24.42 1.97
CA ASN A 146 -4.94 -24.74 3.32
C ASN A 146 -5.40 -23.63 4.28
N PRO A 147 -6.32 -23.86 5.22
CA PRO A 147 -6.79 -22.82 6.14
C PRO A 147 -5.71 -22.19 7.03
N ASN A 148 -4.56 -22.85 7.19
CA ASN A 148 -3.42 -22.36 7.98
C ASN A 148 -2.11 -22.50 7.19
N PRO A 149 -1.93 -21.79 6.06
CA PRO A 149 -0.70 -21.91 5.29
C PRO A 149 0.45 -21.25 6.08
N PRO A 150 1.64 -21.87 6.11
CA PRO A 150 2.80 -21.27 6.75
C PRO A 150 3.26 -20.02 5.99
N LEU A 151 3.76 -19.01 6.70
CA LEU A 151 4.42 -17.87 6.08
C LEU A 151 5.67 -18.30 5.31
N LEU A 152 6.01 -17.53 4.28
CA LEU A 152 7.28 -17.70 3.57
C LEU A 152 8.44 -17.57 4.58
N PRO A 153 9.40 -18.52 4.60
CA PRO A 153 10.56 -18.42 5.48
C PRO A 153 11.34 -17.11 5.25
N GLU A 154 11.79 -16.47 6.34
CA GLU A 154 12.42 -15.15 6.30
C GLU A 154 13.65 -15.10 5.38
N HIS A 155 14.48 -16.14 5.35
CA HIS A 155 15.65 -16.20 4.47
C HIS A 155 15.26 -16.22 2.98
N VAL A 156 14.11 -16.82 2.61
CA VAL A 156 13.58 -16.82 1.24
C VAL A 156 12.98 -15.46 0.91
N LEU A 157 12.22 -14.86 1.83
CA LEU A 157 11.69 -13.51 1.71
C LEU A 157 12.81 -12.51 1.41
N ASN A 158 13.84 -12.50 2.25
CA ASN A 158 14.99 -11.59 2.15
C ASN A 158 15.76 -11.77 0.83
N GLU A 159 15.98 -13.01 0.38
CA GLU A 159 16.65 -13.30 -0.89
C GLU A 159 15.86 -12.74 -2.07
N HIS A 160 14.54 -13.02 -2.12
CA HIS A 160 13.68 -12.56 -3.21
C HIS A 160 13.53 -11.04 -3.25
N TYR A 161 13.39 -10.39 -2.09
CA TYR A 161 13.29 -8.95 -2.01
C TYR A 161 14.59 -8.27 -2.44
N LYS A 162 15.73 -8.68 -1.88
CA LYS A 162 17.05 -8.07 -2.15
C LYS A 162 17.48 -8.17 -3.60
N ARG A 163 17.20 -9.27 -4.30
CA ARG A 163 17.57 -9.42 -5.71
C ARG A 163 16.85 -8.45 -6.64
N LYS A 164 15.73 -7.83 -6.19
CA LYS A 164 14.96 -6.84 -6.95
C LYS A 164 15.14 -5.41 -6.44
N HIS A 165 15.33 -5.22 -5.14
CA HIS A 165 15.33 -3.91 -4.49
C HIS A 165 16.65 -3.56 -3.80
N GLY A 166 17.54 -4.52 -3.60
CA GLY A 166 18.83 -4.33 -2.95
C GLY A 166 19.84 -3.57 -3.82
N PRO A 167 20.95 -3.11 -3.22
CA PRO A 167 22.01 -2.38 -3.94
C PRO A 167 22.68 -3.21 -5.04
N ASN A 168 22.59 -4.54 -4.97
CA ASN A 168 23.08 -5.48 -5.97
C ASN A 168 21.95 -6.13 -6.77
N ALA A 169 20.83 -5.43 -6.95
CA ALA A 169 19.69 -5.97 -7.68
C ALA A 169 20.09 -6.40 -9.10
N THR A 170 19.83 -7.66 -9.44
CA THR A 170 20.22 -8.26 -10.72
C THR A 170 19.05 -8.69 -11.57
N TYR A 171 17.85 -8.70 -10.99
CA TYR A 171 16.64 -9.20 -11.63
C TYR A 171 15.52 -8.14 -11.63
N GLY A 172 14.87 -7.97 -12.80
CA GLY A 172 13.75 -7.04 -12.93
C GLY A 172 14.13 -5.55 -13.02
N GLN A 173 15.42 -5.23 -13.05
CA GLN A 173 15.91 -3.87 -13.21
C GLN A 173 16.32 -3.61 -14.67
N VAL A 174 15.81 -2.53 -15.24
CA VAL A 174 16.43 -1.94 -16.44
C VAL A 174 17.62 -1.13 -15.92
N LYS A 175 18.84 -1.50 -16.29
CA LYS A 175 20.01 -0.65 -16.05
C LYS A 175 19.82 0.59 -16.93
N GLU A 176 19.60 1.75 -16.31
CA GLU A 176 19.71 3.06 -16.96
C GLU A 176 21.15 3.32 -17.38
#